data_701736b38202a1f4e9586175e3636e19
#
_entry.id   701736b38202a1f4e9586175e3636e19
#
_cell.length_a   1.000
_cell.length_b   1.000
_cell.length_c   1.000
_cell.angle_alpha   90.00
_cell.angle_beta   90.00
_cell.angle_gamma   90.00
#
_symmetry.space_group_name_H-M   'P 1'
#
loop_
_entity.id
_entity.type
_entity.pdbx_description
1 polymer ?
#
loop_
_entity_poly.entity_id
_entity_poly.type
_entity_poly.pdbx_seq_one_letter_code
_entity_poly.pdbx_strand_id
1 'polypeptide(L)'
;MKFKELITFEPINEVVKFDQLSNEDYRHSLVRNFVFSETYEKTFIPAICKNLDYTASYETFGMQIVGNYGTGKSHLMSLVSLVAEDAALLPEVNNESARKVLGNIAGKYKVIRFELGTDEELWRVVCYQIDKALAAWGVDYSISNDDKPDMYADKLRRMMAQFEAKFPDKGLMLVIDEMLSYLKSRANGVSLNRDLSVLQALGQTSDKSRFRMMFGVQELIYNSPEFQYAADMLNKVNDRYKDITITKQDVQYVVQQRLLKKTDVQRDIIRRHLSKFTEFFTDMHAKLEDYVSLFPVNPSFFENFQQIRISKSQREVLKTLTGKFQAIFDKDIPETEPGLICYDQYWDDLQAPEMQTDADVRRVTAIMQTVHQKITENFTGARANKAVLAHRIANACAVKILQDTLEHTNGVTAENLIDGLCYLNPTILDREMLGEVINTTASQIVSATVGQYF
;
A
#
# COMPACT_ATOMS: atom_id res chain seq x y z
N MET A 1 -13.30 14.84 -27.16
CA MET A 1 -13.64 13.60 -26.43
C MET A 1 -13.16 13.76 -25.01
N LYS A 2 -14.05 13.54 -24.02
CA LYS A 2 -13.73 13.76 -22.62
C LYS A 2 -13.22 12.48 -21.92
N PHE A 3 -12.43 12.63 -20.86
CA PHE A 3 -11.93 11.49 -20.09
C PHE A 3 -13.07 10.59 -19.59
N LYS A 4 -14.19 11.17 -19.11
CA LYS A 4 -15.37 10.42 -18.64
C LYS A 4 -16.03 9.52 -19.71
N GLU A 5 -15.77 9.74 -20.98
CA GLU A 5 -16.31 8.92 -22.06
C GLU A 5 -15.49 7.62 -22.26
N LEU A 6 -14.24 7.61 -21.77
CA LEU A 6 -13.32 6.49 -21.91
C LEU A 6 -13.12 5.67 -20.65
N ILE A 7 -13.60 6.14 -19.49
CA ILE A 7 -13.36 5.49 -18.20
C ILE A 7 -14.64 5.52 -17.38
N THR A 8 -15.02 4.38 -16.81
CA THR A 8 -16.03 4.35 -15.76
C THR A 8 -15.30 4.51 -14.43
N PHE A 9 -15.49 5.67 -13.80
CA PHE A 9 -14.80 6.04 -12.57
C PHE A 9 -15.75 6.00 -11.37
N GLU A 10 -15.43 5.15 -10.39
CA GLU A 10 -16.13 5.08 -9.11
C GLU A 10 -15.16 5.55 -8.00
N PRO A 11 -15.41 6.72 -7.38
CA PRO A 11 -14.55 7.23 -6.32
C PRO A 11 -14.45 6.25 -5.15
N ILE A 12 -13.23 6.05 -4.63
CA ILE A 12 -12.99 5.28 -3.42
C ILE A 12 -12.66 6.26 -2.31
N ASN A 13 -13.59 6.41 -1.37
CA ASN A 13 -13.49 7.39 -0.30
C ASN A 13 -13.10 6.79 1.06
N GLU A 14 -13.01 5.46 1.18
CA GLU A 14 -12.88 4.81 2.48
C GLU A 14 -11.56 4.05 2.63
N VAL A 15 -10.85 4.37 3.71
CA VAL A 15 -9.81 3.54 4.29
C VAL A 15 -10.49 2.42 5.08
N VAL A 16 -10.03 1.20 4.94
CA VAL A 16 -10.56 0.09 5.76
C VAL A 16 -10.18 0.31 7.21
N LYS A 17 -11.18 0.37 8.09
CA LYS A 17 -11.02 0.59 9.53
C LYS A 17 -11.62 -0.56 10.31
N PHE A 18 -10.85 -1.14 11.20
CA PHE A 18 -11.31 -2.27 12.02
C PHE A 18 -12.38 -1.89 13.04
N ASP A 19 -12.42 -0.64 13.51
CA ASP A 19 -13.45 -0.12 14.42
C ASP A 19 -14.85 -0.07 13.79
N GLN A 20 -14.93 0.07 12.46
CA GLN A 20 -16.19 0.11 11.70
C GLN A 20 -16.74 -1.28 11.36
N LEU A 21 -16.00 -2.38 11.62
CA LEU A 21 -16.43 -3.74 11.33
C LEU A 21 -17.58 -4.25 12.23
N SER A 22 -18.04 -3.43 13.17
CA SER A 22 -19.29 -3.65 13.90
C SER A 22 -20.55 -3.33 13.06
N ASN A 23 -20.39 -2.51 11.99
CA ASN A 23 -21.46 -2.17 11.05
C ASN A 23 -21.63 -3.30 10.02
N GLU A 24 -22.82 -3.85 9.93
CA GLU A 24 -23.14 -5.00 9.07
C GLU A 24 -23.03 -4.64 7.58
N ASP A 25 -23.59 -3.50 7.14
CA ASP A 25 -23.52 -3.05 5.76
C ASP A 25 -22.06 -2.84 5.31
N TYR A 26 -21.21 -2.33 6.21
CA TYR A 26 -19.80 -2.13 5.94
C TYR A 26 -19.05 -3.46 5.78
N ARG A 27 -19.34 -4.48 6.62
CA ARG A 27 -18.78 -5.84 6.50
C ARG A 27 -19.11 -6.45 5.13
N HIS A 28 -20.38 -6.39 4.74
CA HIS A 28 -20.87 -6.87 3.44
C HIS A 28 -20.18 -6.14 2.28
N SER A 29 -20.09 -4.82 2.36
CA SER A 29 -19.40 -3.99 1.35
C SER A 29 -17.94 -4.38 1.18
N LEU A 30 -17.19 -4.60 2.28
CA LEU A 30 -15.78 -4.99 2.21
C LEU A 30 -15.58 -6.33 1.51
N VAL A 31 -16.42 -7.33 1.79
CA VAL A 31 -16.32 -8.65 1.16
C VAL A 31 -16.68 -8.56 -0.33
N ARG A 32 -17.78 -7.88 -0.67
CA ARG A 32 -18.29 -7.76 -2.04
C ARG A 32 -17.34 -6.98 -2.95
N ASN A 33 -16.71 -5.94 -2.42
CA ASN A 33 -15.86 -5.03 -3.19
C ASN A 33 -14.38 -5.43 -3.21
N PHE A 34 -14.02 -6.59 -2.66
CA PHE A 34 -12.64 -7.06 -2.74
C PHE A 34 -12.29 -7.46 -4.18
N VAL A 35 -11.15 -6.99 -4.67
CA VAL A 35 -10.67 -7.32 -6.02
C VAL A 35 -9.60 -8.39 -5.93
N PHE A 36 -9.82 -9.49 -6.64
CA PHE A 36 -8.90 -10.63 -6.70
C PHE A 36 -8.02 -10.50 -7.95
N SER A 37 -6.72 -10.22 -7.81
CA SER A 37 -5.74 -10.47 -8.85
C SER A 37 -5.46 -11.96 -8.99
N GLU A 38 -4.78 -12.36 -10.06
CA GLU A 38 -4.35 -13.74 -10.24
C GLU A 38 -3.48 -14.25 -9.07
N THR A 39 -2.63 -13.37 -8.53
CA THR A 39 -1.79 -13.63 -7.35
C THR A 39 -2.64 -13.89 -6.10
N TYR A 40 -3.67 -13.07 -5.87
CA TYR A 40 -4.60 -13.29 -4.76
C TYR A 40 -5.32 -14.62 -4.90
N GLU A 41 -5.86 -14.90 -6.08
CA GLU A 41 -6.64 -16.10 -6.35
C GLU A 41 -5.81 -17.39 -6.23
N LYS A 42 -4.64 -17.42 -6.90
CA LYS A 42 -3.85 -18.65 -7.05
C LYS A 42 -2.80 -18.85 -5.95
N THR A 43 -2.39 -17.80 -5.26
CA THR A 43 -1.27 -17.86 -4.31
C THR A 43 -1.67 -17.43 -2.91
N PHE A 44 -2.15 -16.19 -2.72
CA PHE A 44 -2.34 -15.64 -1.37
C PHE A 44 -3.49 -16.31 -0.63
N ILE A 45 -4.68 -16.36 -1.21
CA ILE A 45 -5.85 -16.96 -0.57
C ILE A 45 -5.63 -18.45 -0.26
N PRO A 46 -5.11 -19.29 -1.20
CA PRO A 46 -4.76 -20.67 -0.89
C PRO A 46 -3.72 -20.83 0.24
N ALA A 47 -2.66 -20.02 0.23
CA ALA A 47 -1.63 -20.08 1.26
C ALA A 47 -2.15 -19.67 2.64
N ILE A 48 -2.96 -18.59 2.70
CA ILE A 48 -3.60 -18.13 3.92
C ILE A 48 -4.58 -19.18 4.45
N CYS A 49 -5.50 -19.68 3.62
CA CYS A 49 -6.50 -20.65 4.05
C CYS A 49 -5.86 -21.98 4.49
N LYS A 50 -4.81 -22.41 3.80
CA LYS A 50 -4.03 -23.58 4.23
C LYS A 50 -3.46 -23.37 5.63
N ASN A 51 -2.87 -22.22 5.92
CA ASN A 51 -2.27 -21.93 7.23
C ASN A 51 -3.33 -21.71 8.32
N LEU A 52 -4.55 -21.29 7.95
CA LEU A 52 -5.69 -21.14 8.87
C LEU A 52 -6.42 -22.46 9.15
N ASP A 53 -6.20 -23.50 8.36
CA ASP A 53 -6.86 -24.79 8.58
C ASP A 53 -6.26 -25.51 9.80
N TYR A 54 -6.95 -25.43 10.95
CA TYR A 54 -6.52 -26.09 12.19
C TYR A 54 -6.91 -27.58 12.26
N THR A 55 -7.54 -28.11 11.23
CA THR A 55 -7.89 -29.54 11.15
C THR A 55 -6.79 -30.38 10.49
N ALA A 56 -5.85 -29.73 9.82
CA ALA A 56 -4.76 -30.38 9.13
C ALA A 56 -3.58 -30.71 10.07
N SER A 57 -2.87 -31.77 9.79
CA SER A 57 -1.73 -32.27 10.57
C SER A 57 -0.38 -31.78 10.04
N TYR A 58 -0.28 -30.49 9.70
CA TYR A 58 0.98 -29.85 9.30
C TYR A 58 1.29 -28.62 10.17
N GLU A 59 2.55 -28.25 10.18
CA GLU A 59 3.03 -27.08 10.91
C GLU A 59 2.31 -25.81 10.45
N THR A 60 1.83 -25.00 11.39
CA THR A 60 1.13 -23.74 11.15
C THR A 60 1.93 -22.58 11.75
N PHE A 61 1.86 -21.44 11.08
CA PHE A 61 2.61 -20.25 11.42
C PHE A 61 1.66 -19.08 11.69
N GLY A 62 2.13 -18.07 12.43
CA GLY A 62 1.56 -16.74 12.30
C GLY A 62 1.72 -16.23 10.87
N MET A 63 0.96 -15.22 10.47
CA MET A 63 1.06 -14.63 9.14
C MET A 63 1.40 -13.16 9.22
N GLN A 64 2.35 -12.74 8.41
CA GLN A 64 2.76 -11.36 8.21
C GLN A 64 2.30 -10.91 6.82
N ILE A 65 1.35 -9.98 6.77
CA ILE A 65 0.86 -9.39 5.52
C ILE A 65 1.70 -8.15 5.23
N VAL A 66 2.54 -8.27 4.21
CA VAL A 66 3.55 -7.26 3.85
C VAL A 66 3.10 -6.45 2.65
N GLY A 67 3.27 -5.16 2.71
CA GLY A 67 3.01 -4.27 1.58
C GLY A 67 2.98 -2.82 2.03
N ASN A 68 3.43 -1.91 1.19
CA ASN A 68 3.43 -0.49 1.47
C ASN A 68 2.04 0.03 1.84
N TYR A 69 1.96 1.26 2.33
CA TYR A 69 0.67 1.90 2.61
C TYR A 69 -0.23 1.91 1.37
N GLY A 70 -1.53 1.71 1.58
CA GLY A 70 -2.52 1.71 0.50
C GLY A 70 -2.49 0.51 -0.45
N THR A 71 -1.70 -0.52 -0.17
CA THR A 71 -1.66 -1.73 -1.01
C THR A 71 -2.82 -2.71 -0.77
N GLY A 72 -3.69 -2.44 0.21
CA GLY A 72 -4.85 -3.28 0.51
C GLY A 72 -4.62 -4.35 1.59
N LYS A 73 -3.57 -4.26 2.41
CA LYS A 73 -3.31 -5.18 3.54
C LYS A 73 -4.52 -5.32 4.46
N SER A 74 -4.99 -4.18 4.99
CA SER A 74 -6.13 -4.15 5.92
C SER A 74 -7.40 -4.71 5.28
N HIS A 75 -7.58 -4.51 3.95
CA HIS A 75 -8.70 -5.08 3.21
C HIS A 75 -8.60 -6.60 3.07
N LEU A 76 -7.39 -7.14 2.76
CA LEU A 76 -7.15 -8.58 2.71
C LEU A 76 -7.37 -9.23 4.09
N MET A 77 -6.81 -8.63 5.15
CA MET A 77 -7.01 -9.12 6.53
C MET A 77 -8.48 -9.06 6.93
N SER A 78 -9.22 -8.02 6.54
CA SER A 78 -10.65 -7.90 6.77
C SER A 78 -11.43 -8.98 6.03
N LEU A 79 -11.22 -9.16 4.72
CA LEU A 79 -11.88 -10.20 3.93
C LEU A 79 -11.75 -11.57 4.57
N VAL A 80 -10.50 -11.98 4.83
CA VAL A 80 -10.19 -13.32 5.35
C VAL A 80 -10.83 -13.51 6.73
N SER A 81 -10.64 -12.53 7.61
CA SER A 81 -11.12 -12.63 8.99
C SER A 81 -12.66 -12.57 9.09
N LEU A 82 -13.31 -11.75 8.25
CA LEU A 82 -14.78 -11.66 8.19
C LEU A 82 -15.42 -12.97 7.72
N VAL A 83 -14.88 -13.57 6.64
CA VAL A 83 -15.38 -14.88 6.17
C VAL A 83 -15.08 -15.99 7.18
N ALA A 84 -13.91 -15.96 7.83
CA ALA A 84 -13.54 -16.92 8.86
C ALA A 84 -14.45 -16.83 10.10
N GLU A 85 -14.97 -15.66 10.42
CA GLU A 85 -15.90 -15.42 11.53
C GLU A 85 -17.34 -15.77 11.18
N ASP A 86 -17.78 -15.38 9.98
CA ASP A 86 -19.17 -15.49 9.54
C ASP A 86 -19.29 -16.14 8.15
N ALA A 87 -19.79 -17.36 8.13
CA ALA A 87 -20.00 -18.09 6.89
C ALA A 87 -21.08 -17.48 5.97
N ALA A 88 -21.98 -16.64 6.50
CA ALA A 88 -23.00 -15.97 5.71
C ALA A 88 -22.43 -14.97 4.70
N LEU A 89 -21.20 -14.48 4.93
CA LEU A 89 -20.50 -13.57 4.03
C LEU A 89 -19.83 -14.28 2.83
N LEU A 90 -19.64 -15.60 2.89
CA LEU A 90 -18.97 -16.37 1.84
C LEU A 90 -19.63 -16.24 0.45
N PRO A 91 -20.96 -16.26 0.30
CA PRO A 91 -21.63 -16.09 -1.00
C PRO A 91 -21.35 -14.74 -1.67
N GLU A 92 -20.98 -13.71 -0.91
CA GLU A 92 -20.69 -12.36 -1.42
C GLU A 92 -19.29 -12.19 -1.99
N VAL A 93 -18.41 -13.16 -1.77
CA VAL A 93 -17.09 -13.18 -2.41
C VAL A 93 -17.27 -13.29 -3.93
N ASN A 94 -16.85 -12.26 -4.66
CA ASN A 94 -17.11 -12.09 -6.10
C ASN A 94 -16.20 -12.91 -7.02
N ASN A 95 -15.33 -13.78 -6.47
CA ASN A 95 -14.45 -14.69 -7.22
C ASN A 95 -14.74 -16.14 -6.81
N GLU A 96 -15.08 -16.99 -7.77
CA GLU A 96 -15.51 -18.38 -7.52
C GLU A 96 -14.38 -19.25 -6.96
N SER A 97 -13.18 -19.16 -7.51
CA SER A 97 -12.01 -19.90 -7.03
C SER A 97 -11.66 -19.52 -5.58
N ALA A 98 -11.62 -18.21 -5.28
CA ALA A 98 -11.34 -17.71 -3.95
C ALA A 98 -12.47 -18.13 -2.98
N ARG A 99 -13.74 -18.06 -3.40
CA ARG A 99 -14.88 -18.50 -2.61
C ARG A 99 -14.79 -19.96 -2.21
N LYS A 100 -14.42 -20.83 -3.15
CA LYS A 100 -14.23 -22.26 -2.90
C LYS A 100 -13.16 -22.52 -1.84
N VAL A 101 -12.04 -21.82 -1.93
CA VAL A 101 -10.92 -21.97 -0.98
C VAL A 101 -11.26 -21.38 0.38
N LEU A 102 -11.85 -20.17 0.43
CA LEU A 102 -12.32 -19.52 1.66
C LEU A 102 -13.39 -20.33 2.38
N GLY A 103 -14.17 -21.13 1.66
CA GLY A 103 -15.14 -22.07 2.24
C GLY A 103 -14.54 -23.03 3.27
N ASN A 104 -13.26 -23.36 3.14
CA ASN A 104 -12.56 -24.24 4.10
C ASN A 104 -12.40 -23.62 5.50
N ILE A 105 -12.48 -22.30 5.61
CA ILE A 105 -12.33 -21.57 6.88
C ILE A 105 -13.60 -20.82 7.30
N ALA A 106 -14.60 -20.76 6.45
CA ALA A 106 -15.81 -19.96 6.65
C ALA A 106 -16.54 -20.33 7.94
N GLY A 107 -16.78 -19.33 8.78
CA GLY A 107 -17.47 -19.48 10.06
C GLY A 107 -16.74 -20.32 11.11
N LYS A 108 -15.46 -20.67 10.91
CA LYS A 108 -14.71 -21.54 11.81
C LYS A 108 -14.01 -20.82 12.96
N TYR A 109 -14.05 -19.50 13.02
CA TYR A 109 -13.28 -18.72 13.98
C TYR A 109 -14.16 -17.78 14.82
N LYS A 110 -13.70 -17.51 16.04
CA LYS A 110 -13.96 -16.27 16.77
C LYS A 110 -12.79 -15.33 16.53
N VAL A 111 -13.06 -14.07 16.21
CA VAL A 111 -12.01 -13.15 15.73
C VAL A 111 -11.89 -11.92 16.63
N ILE A 112 -10.66 -11.58 16.97
CA ILE A 112 -10.27 -10.34 17.66
C ILE A 112 -9.48 -9.48 16.66
N ARG A 113 -9.94 -8.24 16.41
CA ARG A 113 -9.31 -7.29 15.49
C ARG A 113 -9.02 -6.00 16.20
N PHE A 114 -7.82 -5.46 16.03
CA PHE A 114 -7.48 -4.12 16.50
C PHE A 114 -6.27 -3.55 15.76
N GLU A 115 -6.13 -2.23 15.85
CA GLU A 115 -4.97 -1.48 15.40
C GLU A 115 -4.09 -1.13 16.60
N LEU A 116 -2.77 -1.18 16.43
CA LEU A 116 -1.84 -0.82 17.51
C LEU A 116 -1.63 0.70 17.53
N GLY A 117 -1.81 1.28 18.71
CA GLY A 117 -1.30 2.61 19.05
C GLY A 117 0.16 2.53 19.51
N THR A 118 0.84 3.67 19.64
CA THR A 118 2.28 3.74 19.91
C THR A 118 2.66 3.75 21.42
N ASP A 119 1.68 3.92 22.33
CA ASP A 119 1.96 4.36 23.71
C ASP A 119 2.00 3.23 24.75
N GLU A 120 1.50 2.03 24.44
CA GLU A 120 1.40 0.92 25.40
C GLU A 120 2.30 -0.27 25.05
N GLU A 121 2.61 -1.14 26.02
CA GLU A 121 3.36 -2.40 25.80
C GLU A 121 2.49 -3.42 25.03
N LEU A 122 3.06 -4.11 24.05
CA LEU A 122 2.35 -5.07 23.20
C LEU A 122 1.59 -6.13 24.00
N TRP A 123 2.24 -6.73 25.00
CA TRP A 123 1.61 -7.74 25.84
C TRP A 123 0.37 -7.23 26.55
N ARG A 124 0.43 -6.02 27.07
CA ARG A 124 -0.69 -5.40 27.79
C ARG A 124 -1.87 -5.15 26.86
N VAL A 125 -1.61 -4.62 25.65
CA VAL A 125 -2.64 -4.40 24.64
C VAL A 125 -3.27 -5.72 24.21
N VAL A 126 -2.45 -6.73 23.90
CA VAL A 126 -2.93 -8.06 23.50
C VAL A 126 -3.80 -8.69 24.58
N CYS A 127 -3.34 -8.68 25.85
CA CYS A 127 -4.10 -9.22 26.98
C CYS A 127 -5.44 -8.50 27.14
N TYR A 128 -5.45 -7.18 27.10
CA TYR A 128 -6.67 -6.38 27.21
C TYR A 128 -7.70 -6.74 26.12
N GLN A 129 -7.26 -6.85 24.87
CA GLN A 129 -8.16 -7.20 23.78
C GLN A 129 -8.69 -8.65 23.87
N ILE A 130 -7.83 -9.56 24.29
CA ILE A 130 -8.24 -10.96 24.52
C ILE A 130 -9.25 -11.03 25.67
N ASP A 131 -8.96 -10.43 26.83
CA ASP A 131 -9.85 -10.47 28.00
C ASP A 131 -11.22 -9.85 27.72
N LYS A 132 -11.24 -8.72 27.01
CA LYS A 132 -12.46 -8.07 26.54
C LYS A 132 -13.30 -9.00 25.67
N ALA A 133 -12.67 -9.71 24.75
CA ALA A 133 -13.35 -10.65 23.85
C ALA A 133 -13.82 -11.90 24.59
N LEU A 134 -13.00 -12.51 25.45
CA LEU A 134 -13.35 -13.67 26.26
C LEU A 134 -14.56 -13.39 27.16
N ALA A 135 -14.56 -12.24 27.84
CA ALA A 135 -15.68 -11.79 28.65
C ALA A 135 -16.97 -11.64 27.84
N ALA A 136 -16.90 -11.00 26.65
CA ALA A 136 -18.04 -10.84 25.75
C ALA A 136 -18.59 -12.19 25.24
N TRP A 137 -17.73 -13.20 25.11
CA TRP A 137 -18.13 -14.55 24.69
C TRP A 137 -18.50 -15.48 25.85
N GLY A 138 -18.43 -15.00 27.08
CA GLY A 138 -18.78 -15.76 28.28
C GLY A 138 -17.77 -16.87 28.61
N VAL A 139 -16.49 -16.67 28.30
CA VAL A 139 -15.38 -17.53 28.74
C VAL A 139 -14.88 -17.03 30.07
N ASP A 140 -14.95 -17.86 31.09
CA ASP A 140 -14.54 -17.53 32.48
C ASP A 140 -13.03 -17.69 32.64
N TYR A 141 -12.28 -16.78 32.01
CA TYR A 141 -10.82 -16.69 32.10
C TYR A 141 -10.33 -15.28 31.75
N SER A 142 -9.33 -14.80 32.47
CA SER A 142 -8.61 -13.55 32.15
C SER A 142 -7.12 -13.84 32.10
N ILE A 143 -6.50 -13.55 30.96
CA ILE A 143 -5.06 -13.71 30.77
C ILE A 143 -4.27 -12.63 31.54
N SER A 144 -4.85 -11.44 31.71
CA SER A 144 -4.26 -10.37 32.52
C SER A 144 -4.17 -10.71 34.01
N ASN A 145 -5.10 -11.49 34.52
CA ASN A 145 -5.18 -11.92 35.91
C ASN A 145 -4.45 -13.24 36.20
N ASP A 146 -3.77 -13.81 35.18
CA ASP A 146 -2.96 -15.01 35.37
C ASP A 146 -1.59 -14.65 35.96
N ASP A 147 -1.50 -14.63 37.30
CA ASP A 147 -0.32 -14.23 38.06
C ASP A 147 0.82 -15.28 38.12
N LYS A 148 0.64 -16.42 37.45
CA LYS A 148 1.71 -17.43 37.43
C LYS A 148 2.96 -16.86 36.76
N PRO A 149 4.14 -17.07 37.33
CA PRO A 149 5.40 -16.53 36.82
C PRO A 149 5.93 -17.33 35.62
N ASP A 150 5.06 -17.54 34.66
CA ASP A 150 5.33 -18.33 33.47
C ASP A 150 5.63 -17.45 32.25
N MET A 151 6.16 -18.07 31.21
CA MET A 151 6.39 -17.42 29.91
C MET A 151 5.05 -17.06 29.22
N TYR A 152 5.08 -16.09 28.33
CA TYR A 152 3.90 -15.66 27.55
C TYR A 152 3.18 -16.82 26.86
N ALA A 153 3.93 -17.77 26.29
CA ALA A 153 3.37 -18.95 25.61
C ALA A 153 2.58 -19.87 26.54
N ASP A 154 2.94 -19.97 27.84
CA ASP A 154 2.22 -20.79 28.80
C ASP A 154 0.88 -20.16 29.19
N LYS A 155 0.85 -18.83 29.36
CA LYS A 155 -0.39 -18.08 29.60
C LYS A 155 -1.36 -18.21 28.41
N LEU A 156 -0.85 -18.05 27.18
CA LEU A 156 -1.63 -18.22 25.97
C LEU A 156 -2.17 -19.67 25.83
N ARG A 157 -1.39 -20.67 26.19
CA ARG A 157 -1.82 -22.09 26.18
C ARG A 157 -2.97 -22.33 27.15
N ARG A 158 -2.91 -21.80 28.38
CA ARG A 158 -4.00 -21.90 29.35
C ARG A 158 -5.27 -21.18 28.88
N MET A 159 -5.09 -19.98 28.33
CA MET A 159 -6.19 -19.23 27.71
C MET A 159 -6.87 -20.05 26.61
N MET A 160 -6.07 -20.64 25.70
CA MET A 160 -6.62 -21.45 24.62
C MET A 160 -7.34 -22.70 25.12
N ALA A 161 -6.86 -23.35 26.19
CA ALA A 161 -7.54 -24.49 26.80
C ALA A 161 -8.96 -24.11 27.29
N GLN A 162 -9.12 -22.93 27.92
CA GLN A 162 -10.43 -22.44 28.37
C GLN A 162 -11.33 -22.05 27.18
N PHE A 163 -10.74 -21.38 26.17
CA PHE A 163 -11.45 -21.02 24.96
C PHE A 163 -11.97 -22.28 24.21
N GLU A 164 -11.11 -23.27 23.99
CA GLU A 164 -11.45 -24.51 23.28
C GLU A 164 -12.45 -25.38 24.03
N ALA A 165 -12.44 -25.34 25.35
CA ALA A 165 -13.47 -26.00 26.19
C ALA A 165 -14.85 -25.37 25.99
N LYS A 166 -14.91 -24.03 25.81
CA LYS A 166 -16.18 -23.32 25.56
C LYS A 166 -16.63 -23.42 24.11
N PHE A 167 -15.70 -23.42 23.17
CA PHE A 167 -15.95 -23.44 21.73
C PHE A 167 -15.21 -24.60 21.06
N PRO A 168 -15.68 -25.84 21.20
CA PRO A 168 -14.97 -27.04 20.72
C PRO A 168 -14.80 -27.08 19.20
N ASP A 169 -15.69 -26.39 18.45
CA ASP A 169 -15.67 -26.36 16.98
C ASP A 169 -15.11 -25.06 16.39
N LYS A 170 -14.53 -24.18 17.22
CA LYS A 170 -13.99 -22.90 16.76
C LYS A 170 -12.51 -22.77 17.05
N GLY A 171 -11.82 -22.03 16.17
CA GLY A 171 -10.51 -21.46 16.45
C GLY A 171 -10.63 -20.01 16.97
N LEU A 172 -9.56 -19.52 17.55
CA LEU A 172 -9.38 -18.11 17.91
C LEU A 172 -8.41 -17.46 16.92
N MET A 173 -8.88 -16.40 16.26
CA MET A 173 -8.04 -15.64 15.33
C MET A 173 -7.76 -14.24 15.87
N LEU A 174 -6.49 -13.85 15.90
CA LEU A 174 -6.02 -12.52 16.25
C LEU A 174 -5.55 -11.78 15.00
N VAL A 175 -6.10 -10.60 14.73
CA VAL A 175 -5.76 -9.75 13.58
C VAL A 175 -5.33 -8.39 14.07
N ILE A 176 -4.07 -8.03 13.77
CA ILE A 176 -3.44 -6.80 14.25
C ILE A 176 -2.95 -5.98 13.05
N ASP A 177 -3.33 -4.71 12.99
CA ASP A 177 -2.77 -3.79 11.99
C ASP A 177 -1.77 -2.81 12.63
N GLU A 178 -0.98 -2.12 11.79
CA GLU A 178 0.03 -1.12 12.16
C GLU A 178 1.19 -1.66 13.03
N MET A 179 1.51 -2.96 12.94
CA MET A 179 2.55 -3.59 13.75
C MET A 179 3.94 -2.95 13.57
N LEU A 180 4.33 -2.64 12.34
CA LEU A 180 5.66 -2.07 12.09
C LEU A 180 5.79 -0.65 12.66
N SER A 181 4.76 0.19 12.49
CA SER A 181 4.72 1.54 13.07
C SER A 181 4.85 1.49 14.59
N TYR A 182 4.18 0.53 15.21
CA TYR A 182 4.30 0.27 16.64
C TYR A 182 5.75 -0.12 17.04
N LEU A 183 6.35 -1.11 16.36
CA LEU A 183 7.72 -1.56 16.68
C LEU A 183 8.76 -0.45 16.48
N LYS A 184 8.59 0.40 15.45
CA LYS A 184 9.47 1.58 15.22
C LYS A 184 9.38 2.61 16.36
N SER A 185 8.21 2.78 16.98
CA SER A 185 8.06 3.66 18.13
C SER A 185 8.77 3.13 19.39
N ARG A 186 9.11 1.83 19.43
CA ARG A 186 9.78 1.14 20.56
C ARG A 186 11.31 1.14 20.44
N ALA A 187 11.92 2.19 19.92
CA ALA A 187 13.32 2.30 19.53
C ALA A 187 14.39 2.04 20.62
N ASN A 188 14.01 1.79 21.89
CA ASN A 188 14.97 1.32 22.89
C ASN A 188 15.04 -0.21 22.89
N GLY A 189 16.25 -0.77 22.86
CA GLY A 189 16.50 -2.20 22.69
C GLY A 189 15.82 -3.11 23.71
N VAL A 190 15.55 -2.65 24.93
CA VAL A 190 14.88 -3.44 25.98
C VAL A 190 13.40 -3.62 25.69
N SER A 191 12.71 -2.55 25.34
CA SER A 191 11.27 -2.58 25.01
C SER A 191 11.02 -3.39 23.75
N LEU A 192 11.84 -3.18 22.70
CA LEU A 192 11.72 -3.93 21.45
C LEU A 192 11.92 -5.44 21.67
N ASN A 193 12.97 -5.87 22.38
CA ASN A 193 13.22 -7.28 22.65
C ASN A 193 12.07 -7.94 23.43
N ARG A 194 11.43 -7.21 24.34
CA ARG A 194 10.24 -7.70 25.06
C ARG A 194 9.08 -7.91 24.09
N ASP A 195 8.79 -6.95 23.24
CA ASP A 195 7.69 -7.02 22.27
C ASP A 195 7.93 -8.12 21.21
N LEU A 196 9.18 -8.29 20.76
CA LEU A 196 9.56 -9.42 19.88
C LEU A 196 9.38 -10.78 20.58
N SER A 197 9.62 -10.87 21.91
CA SER A 197 9.34 -12.10 22.67
C SER A 197 7.85 -12.40 22.73
N VAL A 198 6.99 -11.38 22.80
CA VAL A 198 5.54 -11.54 22.73
C VAL A 198 5.13 -12.07 21.35
N LEU A 199 5.64 -11.47 20.27
CA LEU A 199 5.38 -11.95 18.89
C LEU A 199 5.82 -13.40 18.72
N GLN A 200 7.01 -13.76 19.22
CA GLN A 200 7.48 -15.14 19.19
C GLN A 200 6.51 -16.10 19.91
N ALA A 201 6.00 -15.73 21.09
CA ALA A 201 5.07 -16.54 21.87
C ALA A 201 3.72 -16.70 21.16
N LEU A 202 3.20 -15.62 20.55
CA LEU A 202 1.98 -15.65 19.74
C LEU A 202 2.12 -16.59 18.53
N GLY A 203 3.24 -16.49 17.80
CA GLY A 203 3.54 -17.38 16.68
C GLY A 203 3.65 -18.85 17.09
N GLN A 204 4.33 -19.14 18.22
CA GLN A 204 4.44 -20.50 18.76
C GLN A 204 3.09 -21.09 19.20
N THR A 205 2.15 -20.26 19.64
CA THR A 205 0.82 -20.72 20.05
C THR A 205 0.01 -21.19 18.84
N SER A 206 0.26 -20.64 17.65
CA SER A 206 -0.39 -21.06 16.40
C SER A 206 -0.10 -22.51 16.00
N ASP A 207 1.09 -23.01 16.33
CA ASP A 207 1.49 -24.38 16.01
C ASP A 207 0.87 -25.45 16.93
N LYS A 208 0.49 -25.09 18.15
CA LYS A 208 0.11 -26.03 19.22
C LYS A 208 -1.36 -26.00 19.64
N SER A 209 -2.17 -25.14 19.02
CA SER A 209 -3.57 -24.94 19.35
C SER A 209 -4.37 -24.47 18.14
N ARG A 210 -5.68 -24.27 18.32
CA ARG A 210 -6.51 -23.63 17.30
C ARG A 210 -6.45 -22.10 17.32
N PHE A 211 -5.34 -21.56 17.85
CA PHE A 211 -5.02 -20.15 17.76
C PHE A 211 -4.39 -19.84 16.41
N ARG A 212 -4.81 -18.76 15.77
CA ARG A 212 -4.19 -18.23 14.56
C ARG A 212 -4.01 -16.73 14.68
N MET A 213 -2.97 -16.22 14.06
CA MET A 213 -2.72 -14.79 14.07
C MET A 213 -2.27 -14.30 12.71
N MET A 214 -2.69 -13.08 12.36
CA MET A 214 -2.14 -12.32 11.24
C MET A 214 -1.95 -10.87 11.63
N PHE A 215 -0.90 -10.23 11.09
CA PHE A 215 -0.67 -8.81 11.29
C PHE A 215 -0.16 -8.12 10.02
N GLY A 216 -0.48 -6.82 9.90
CA GLY A 216 -0.08 -5.98 8.78
C GLY A 216 1.23 -5.23 9.06
N VAL A 217 2.13 -5.22 8.07
CA VAL A 217 3.38 -4.45 8.09
C VAL A 217 3.64 -3.79 6.73
N GLN A 218 4.33 -2.66 6.73
CA GLN A 218 4.66 -1.94 5.52
C GLN A 218 5.86 -2.54 4.79
N GLU A 219 6.80 -3.07 5.54
CA GLU A 219 7.99 -3.81 5.06
C GLU A 219 8.28 -4.99 5.97
N LEU A 220 9.10 -5.91 5.53
CA LEU A 220 9.53 -7.04 6.36
C LEU A 220 10.29 -6.52 7.58
N ILE A 221 9.83 -6.88 8.79
CA ILE A 221 10.39 -6.38 10.05
C ILE A 221 11.90 -6.64 10.14
N TYR A 222 12.35 -7.83 9.68
CA TYR A 222 13.76 -8.23 9.74
C TYR A 222 14.65 -7.53 8.70
N ASN A 223 14.09 -6.87 7.69
CA ASN A 223 14.83 -6.09 6.69
C ASN A 223 15.00 -4.62 7.10
N SER A 224 14.32 -4.16 8.15
CA SER A 224 14.41 -2.78 8.59
C SER A 224 15.77 -2.49 9.22
N PRO A 225 16.53 -1.51 8.70
CA PRO A 225 17.86 -1.15 9.24
C PRO A 225 17.80 -0.71 10.71
N GLU A 226 16.67 -0.17 11.14
CA GLU A 226 16.44 0.32 12.51
C GLU A 226 16.48 -0.79 13.56
N PHE A 227 16.31 -2.06 13.16
CA PHE A 227 16.25 -3.21 14.05
C PHE A 227 17.47 -4.13 13.97
N GLN A 228 18.53 -3.76 13.25
CA GLN A 228 19.72 -4.61 13.05
C GLN A 228 20.38 -5.06 14.38
N TYR A 229 20.29 -4.23 15.43
CA TYR A 229 20.80 -4.57 16.75
C TYR A 229 20.02 -5.70 17.46
N ALA A 230 18.83 -6.05 16.97
CA ALA A 230 17.98 -7.12 17.49
C ALA A 230 17.90 -8.33 16.55
N ALA A 231 18.86 -8.49 15.64
CA ALA A 231 18.84 -9.49 14.55
C ALA A 231 18.55 -10.92 15.03
N ASP A 232 19.17 -11.37 16.11
CA ASP A 232 18.95 -12.73 16.66
C ASP A 232 17.50 -12.94 17.10
N MET A 233 16.87 -11.91 17.67
CA MET A 233 15.48 -12.01 18.12
C MET A 233 14.51 -11.91 16.95
N LEU A 234 14.83 -11.07 15.97
CA LEU A 234 14.08 -10.96 14.73
C LEU A 234 14.07 -12.29 13.94
N ASN A 235 15.19 -12.97 13.86
CA ASN A 235 15.26 -14.29 13.22
C ASN A 235 14.34 -15.31 13.91
N LYS A 236 14.32 -15.35 15.26
CA LYS A 236 13.40 -16.20 16.02
C LYS A 236 11.94 -15.89 15.80
N VAL A 237 11.60 -14.61 15.61
CA VAL A 237 10.24 -14.20 15.22
C VAL A 237 9.95 -14.65 13.81
N ASN A 238 10.86 -14.38 12.87
CA ASN A 238 10.69 -14.74 11.47
C ASN A 238 10.42 -16.24 11.25
N ASP A 239 11.10 -17.11 12.00
CA ASP A 239 10.89 -18.56 11.95
C ASP A 239 9.45 -18.98 12.37
N ARG A 240 8.66 -18.09 12.94
CA ARG A 240 7.29 -18.33 13.41
C ARG A 240 6.20 -17.71 12.55
N TYR A 241 6.61 -16.99 11.51
CA TYR A 241 5.66 -16.28 10.64
C TYR A 241 5.88 -16.60 9.17
N LYS A 242 4.80 -16.58 8.42
CA LYS A 242 4.80 -16.74 6.98
C LYS A 242 4.44 -15.41 6.32
N ASP A 243 5.26 -14.99 5.37
CA ASP A 243 5.09 -13.74 4.67
C ASP A 243 4.15 -13.87 3.49
N ILE A 244 3.19 -12.95 3.39
CA ILE A 244 2.34 -12.73 2.23
C ILE A 244 2.62 -11.31 1.74
N THR A 245 3.42 -11.19 0.69
CA THR A 245 3.87 -9.88 0.18
C THR A 245 3.02 -9.42 -0.99
N ILE A 246 2.25 -8.33 -0.79
CA ILE A 246 1.45 -7.68 -1.83
C ILE A 246 2.39 -6.90 -2.75
N THR A 247 2.35 -7.22 -4.03
CA THR A 247 3.24 -6.67 -5.04
C THR A 247 2.66 -5.41 -5.70
N LYS A 248 3.51 -4.69 -6.43
CA LYS A 248 3.13 -3.57 -7.26
C LYS A 248 2.08 -3.95 -8.32
N GLN A 249 2.22 -5.12 -8.93
CA GLN A 249 1.29 -5.61 -9.94
C GLN A 249 -0.11 -5.81 -9.35
N ASP A 250 -0.21 -6.28 -8.10
CA ASP A 250 -1.49 -6.45 -7.42
C ASP A 250 -2.17 -5.09 -7.21
N VAL A 251 -1.42 -4.06 -6.80
CA VAL A 251 -1.96 -2.69 -6.63
C VAL A 251 -2.42 -2.11 -7.96
N GLN A 252 -1.62 -2.25 -9.02
CA GLN A 252 -1.98 -1.78 -10.36
C GLN A 252 -3.27 -2.46 -10.85
N TYR A 253 -3.38 -3.78 -10.64
CA TYR A 253 -4.58 -4.54 -11.00
C TYR A 253 -5.82 -4.03 -10.24
N VAL A 254 -5.71 -3.78 -8.93
CA VAL A 254 -6.81 -3.21 -8.13
C VAL A 254 -7.25 -1.85 -8.68
N VAL A 255 -6.30 -0.98 -9.03
CA VAL A 255 -6.60 0.32 -9.65
C VAL A 255 -7.34 0.15 -10.98
N GLN A 256 -6.88 -0.74 -11.85
CA GLN A 256 -7.53 -1.03 -13.12
C GLN A 256 -8.97 -1.50 -12.94
N GLN A 257 -9.21 -2.40 -11.99
CA GLN A 257 -10.52 -3.03 -11.79
C GLN A 257 -11.51 -2.17 -11.00
N ARG A 258 -11.03 -1.29 -10.13
CA ARG A 258 -11.89 -0.45 -9.29
C ARG A 258 -12.07 0.97 -9.80
N LEU A 259 -10.97 1.62 -10.21
CA LEU A 259 -10.99 3.03 -10.60
C LEU A 259 -11.10 3.25 -12.10
N LEU A 260 -10.62 2.31 -12.91
CA LEU A 260 -10.36 2.51 -14.33
C LEU A 260 -11.05 1.45 -15.19
N LYS A 261 -12.27 1.04 -14.81
CA LYS A 261 -13.03 0.09 -15.62
C LYS A 261 -13.24 0.62 -17.03
N LYS A 262 -12.93 -0.22 -18.02
CA LYS A 262 -13.04 0.09 -19.44
C LYS A 262 -13.69 -1.06 -20.19
N THR A 263 -14.54 -0.74 -21.13
CA THR A 263 -15.04 -1.69 -22.14
C THR A 263 -13.97 -1.91 -23.20
N ASP A 264 -14.10 -2.98 -23.99
CA ASP A 264 -13.17 -3.25 -25.11
C ASP A 264 -13.16 -2.11 -26.13
N VAL A 265 -14.32 -1.51 -26.41
CA VAL A 265 -14.42 -0.34 -27.30
C VAL A 265 -13.62 0.85 -26.76
N GLN A 266 -13.72 1.13 -25.45
CA GLN A 266 -12.96 2.19 -24.83
C GLN A 266 -11.45 1.90 -24.86
N ARG A 267 -11.04 0.63 -24.62
CA ARG A 267 -9.64 0.20 -24.75
C ARG A 267 -9.10 0.43 -26.15
N ASP A 268 -9.86 0.12 -27.18
CA ASP A 268 -9.45 0.32 -28.59
C ASP A 268 -9.31 1.79 -28.96
N ILE A 269 -10.17 2.65 -28.41
CA ILE A 269 -10.06 4.10 -28.62
C ILE A 269 -8.79 4.64 -27.92
N ILE A 270 -8.54 4.23 -26.68
CA ILE A 270 -7.36 4.61 -25.91
C ILE A 270 -6.09 4.11 -26.63
N ARG A 271 -6.07 2.86 -27.08
CA ARG A 271 -4.93 2.29 -27.82
C ARG A 271 -4.61 3.11 -29.06
N ARG A 272 -5.61 3.45 -29.86
CA ARG A 272 -5.43 4.31 -31.06
C ARG A 272 -4.93 5.71 -30.70
N HIS A 273 -5.38 6.27 -29.56
CA HIS A 273 -4.89 7.56 -29.12
C HIS A 273 -3.43 7.49 -28.70
N LEU A 274 -3.05 6.54 -27.83
CA LEU A 274 -1.69 6.38 -27.30
C LEU A 274 -0.67 5.95 -28.39
N SER A 275 -1.11 5.15 -29.37
CA SER A 275 -0.25 4.70 -30.49
C SER A 275 0.33 5.85 -31.31
N LYS A 276 -0.29 7.04 -31.30
CA LYS A 276 0.24 8.23 -31.97
C LYS A 276 1.54 8.75 -31.34
N PHE A 277 1.80 8.36 -30.09
CA PHE A 277 2.90 8.90 -29.27
C PHE A 277 4.01 7.88 -28.98
N THR A 278 3.84 6.62 -29.42
CA THR A 278 4.81 5.55 -29.13
C THR A 278 6.21 5.80 -29.71
N GLU A 279 6.33 6.60 -30.78
CA GLU A 279 7.63 7.00 -31.35
C GLU A 279 8.42 7.93 -30.43
N PHE A 280 7.73 8.69 -29.56
CA PHE A 280 8.35 9.62 -28.62
C PHE A 280 8.73 8.94 -27.29
N PHE A 281 8.00 7.90 -26.87
CA PHE A 281 8.13 7.30 -25.55
C PHE A 281 8.44 5.79 -25.65
N THR A 282 9.68 5.42 -25.30
CA THR A 282 10.18 4.05 -25.45
C THR A 282 9.45 3.08 -24.53
N ASP A 283 9.18 3.48 -23.28
CA ASP A 283 8.45 2.64 -22.35
C ASP A 283 7.00 2.41 -22.80
N MET A 284 6.35 3.45 -23.32
CA MET A 284 5.00 3.33 -23.91
C MET A 284 4.99 2.41 -25.12
N HIS A 285 6.01 2.49 -25.99
CA HIS A 285 6.15 1.58 -27.13
C HIS A 285 6.27 0.12 -26.68
N ALA A 286 7.12 -0.14 -25.70
CA ALA A 286 7.38 -1.48 -25.19
C ALA A 286 6.20 -2.08 -24.40
N LYS A 287 5.41 -1.25 -23.71
CA LYS A 287 4.37 -1.67 -22.75
C LYS A 287 3.00 -1.04 -23.05
N LEU A 288 2.64 -0.87 -24.33
CA LEU A 288 1.43 -0.15 -24.73
C LEU A 288 0.16 -0.66 -24.02
N GLU A 289 0.01 -1.96 -23.84
CA GLU A 289 -1.17 -2.54 -23.17
C GLU A 289 -1.26 -2.18 -21.67
N ASP A 290 -0.13 -2.00 -21.00
CA ASP A 290 -0.12 -1.50 -19.62
C ASP A 290 -0.61 -0.04 -19.58
N TYR A 291 -0.14 0.79 -20.51
CA TYR A 291 -0.63 2.17 -20.65
C TYR A 291 -2.11 2.24 -20.98
N VAL A 292 -2.62 1.40 -21.89
CA VAL A 292 -4.05 1.31 -22.21
C VAL A 292 -4.86 0.90 -20.98
N SER A 293 -4.38 -0.09 -20.25
CA SER A 293 -5.06 -0.63 -19.07
C SER A 293 -5.12 0.37 -17.93
N LEU A 294 -4.03 1.13 -17.71
CA LEU A 294 -3.90 2.12 -16.64
C LEU A 294 -4.34 3.54 -17.06
N PHE A 295 -4.63 3.78 -18.36
CA PHE A 295 -5.04 5.11 -18.83
C PHE A 295 -6.14 5.72 -17.93
N PRO A 296 -6.02 6.97 -17.50
CA PRO A 296 -5.03 7.99 -17.88
C PRO A 296 -3.82 8.06 -16.93
N VAL A 297 -3.42 7.00 -16.25
CA VAL A 297 -2.25 6.98 -15.37
C VAL A 297 -1.04 6.41 -16.11
N ASN A 298 0.09 7.12 -16.02
CA ASN A 298 1.37 6.57 -16.45
C ASN A 298 1.78 5.42 -15.52
N PRO A 299 2.16 4.23 -16.03
CA PRO A 299 2.60 3.11 -15.18
C PRO A 299 3.71 3.46 -14.19
N SER A 300 4.63 4.36 -14.56
CA SER A 300 5.71 4.84 -13.69
C SER A 300 5.21 5.58 -12.43
N PHE A 301 3.96 6.07 -12.42
CA PHE A 301 3.35 6.69 -11.24
C PHE A 301 3.38 5.75 -10.04
N PHE A 302 3.00 4.49 -10.24
CA PHE A 302 2.97 3.48 -9.18
C PHE A 302 4.36 3.16 -8.64
N GLU A 303 5.37 3.09 -9.53
CA GLU A 303 6.75 2.83 -9.15
C GLU A 303 7.28 3.93 -8.23
N ASN A 304 7.06 5.16 -8.64
CA ASN A 304 7.53 6.32 -7.91
C ASN A 304 6.76 6.51 -6.60
N PHE A 305 5.44 6.29 -6.60
CA PHE A 305 4.60 6.41 -5.41
C PHE A 305 5.04 5.45 -4.29
N GLN A 306 5.32 4.19 -4.64
CA GLN A 306 5.68 3.15 -3.66
C GLN A 306 7.06 3.34 -3.03
N GLN A 307 7.94 4.10 -3.67
CA GLN A 307 9.30 4.36 -3.17
C GLN A 307 9.37 5.53 -2.20
N ILE A 308 8.31 6.34 -2.08
CA ILE A 308 8.30 7.49 -1.18
C ILE A 308 8.06 7.03 0.25
N ARG A 309 9.04 7.27 1.14
CA ARG A 309 8.96 6.94 2.56
C ARG A 309 8.72 8.20 3.38
N ILE A 310 7.46 8.50 3.63
CA ILE A 310 7.05 9.59 4.52
C ILE A 310 6.44 9.00 5.78
N SER A 311 7.04 9.31 6.93
CA SER A 311 6.86 8.59 8.20
C SER A 311 5.46 8.64 8.83
N LYS A 312 4.53 9.51 8.39
CA LYS A 312 3.27 9.70 9.12
C LYS A 312 1.98 9.83 8.32
N SER A 313 2.01 9.89 6.99
CA SER A 313 0.77 10.09 6.22
C SER A 313 0.90 9.69 4.75
N GLN A 314 1.40 8.49 4.48
CA GLN A 314 1.33 7.99 3.10
C GLN A 314 -0.15 7.85 2.74
N ARG A 315 -0.63 8.76 1.90
CA ARG A 315 -1.97 8.66 1.33
C ARG A 315 -2.05 7.40 0.49
N GLU A 316 -3.15 6.71 0.61
CA GLU A 316 -3.41 5.57 -0.24
C GLU A 316 -3.37 5.99 -1.70
N VAL A 317 -2.66 5.23 -2.53
CA VAL A 317 -2.56 5.49 -3.97
C VAL A 317 -3.95 5.65 -4.62
N LEU A 318 -4.93 4.89 -4.16
CA LEU A 318 -6.31 4.97 -4.62
C LEU A 318 -6.96 6.32 -4.31
N LYS A 319 -6.72 6.88 -3.11
CA LYS A 319 -7.26 8.18 -2.70
C LYS A 319 -6.61 9.33 -3.49
N THR A 320 -5.28 9.29 -3.65
CA THR A 320 -4.53 10.25 -4.47
C THR A 320 -5.03 10.24 -5.91
N LEU A 321 -5.14 9.07 -6.52
CA LEU A 321 -5.63 8.94 -7.88
C LEU A 321 -7.10 9.37 -8.01
N THR A 322 -7.95 9.08 -7.01
CA THR A 322 -9.34 9.56 -7.00
C THR A 322 -9.43 11.08 -7.15
N GLY A 323 -8.64 11.84 -6.37
CA GLY A 323 -8.60 13.31 -6.48
C GLY A 323 -8.14 13.78 -7.86
N LYS A 324 -7.09 13.15 -8.41
CA LYS A 324 -6.58 13.51 -9.74
C LYS A 324 -7.57 13.17 -10.87
N PHE A 325 -8.27 12.05 -10.78
CA PHE A 325 -9.34 11.72 -11.76
C PHE A 325 -10.49 12.71 -11.71
N GLN A 326 -10.96 13.07 -10.52
CA GLN A 326 -12.01 14.08 -10.38
C GLN A 326 -11.62 15.40 -11.05
N ALA A 327 -10.34 15.79 -10.97
CA ALA A 327 -9.84 17.02 -11.57
C ALA A 327 -9.80 17.03 -13.11
N ILE A 328 -9.72 15.85 -13.75
CA ILE A 328 -9.65 15.73 -15.23
C ILE A 328 -10.90 15.15 -15.87
N PHE A 329 -11.83 14.58 -15.11
CA PHE A 329 -12.94 13.78 -15.57
C PHE A 329 -13.82 14.45 -16.65
N ASP A 330 -14.08 15.76 -16.48
CA ASP A 330 -14.86 16.57 -17.43
C ASP A 330 -14.01 17.28 -18.48
N LYS A 331 -12.67 17.15 -18.44
CA LYS A 331 -11.77 17.77 -19.41
C LYS A 331 -11.69 16.95 -20.69
N ASP A 332 -11.36 17.62 -21.79
CA ASP A 332 -11.08 16.95 -23.05
C ASP A 332 -9.70 16.29 -23.01
N ILE A 333 -9.60 15.13 -23.66
CA ILE A 333 -8.33 14.43 -23.86
C ILE A 333 -7.51 15.24 -24.86
N PRO A 334 -6.26 15.58 -24.54
CA PRO A 334 -5.39 16.31 -25.46
C PRO A 334 -5.16 15.54 -26.76
N GLU A 335 -5.15 16.24 -27.88
CA GLU A 335 -4.86 15.61 -29.18
C GLU A 335 -3.37 15.54 -29.49
N THR A 336 -2.56 16.42 -28.88
CA THR A 336 -1.14 16.64 -29.17
C THR A 336 -0.20 16.07 -28.11
N GLU A 337 -0.74 15.48 -27.04
CA GLU A 337 0.01 14.81 -25.99
C GLU A 337 -0.77 13.61 -25.46
N PRO A 338 -0.13 12.64 -24.76
CA PRO A 338 -0.81 11.43 -24.29
C PRO A 338 -1.92 11.67 -23.27
N GLY A 339 -1.92 12.79 -22.54
CA GLY A 339 -2.92 13.12 -21.53
C GLY A 339 -2.84 12.24 -20.29
N LEU A 340 -1.63 11.92 -19.82
CA LEU A 340 -1.39 11.01 -18.71
C LEU A 340 -1.16 11.75 -17.39
N ILE A 341 -1.65 11.19 -16.30
CA ILE A 341 -1.28 11.54 -14.93
C ILE A 341 0.08 10.91 -14.66
N CYS A 342 1.12 11.74 -14.50
CA CYS A 342 2.50 11.34 -14.30
C CYS A 342 2.93 11.59 -12.85
N TYR A 343 4.05 10.98 -12.43
CA TYR A 343 4.49 11.00 -11.04
C TYR A 343 4.90 12.40 -10.53
N ASP A 344 5.29 13.32 -11.42
CA ASP A 344 5.55 14.72 -11.08
C ASP A 344 4.35 15.42 -10.43
N GLN A 345 3.13 15.02 -10.81
CA GLN A 345 1.90 15.56 -10.24
C GLN A 345 1.66 15.12 -8.79
N TYR A 346 2.37 14.09 -8.30
CA TYR A 346 2.29 13.71 -6.89
C TYR A 346 2.88 14.80 -5.97
N TRP A 347 3.74 15.66 -6.49
CA TRP A 347 4.25 16.82 -5.76
C TRP A 347 3.14 17.69 -5.16
N ASP A 348 2.01 17.87 -5.85
CA ASP A 348 0.88 18.65 -5.36
C ASP A 348 0.27 18.05 -4.07
N ASP A 349 0.24 16.72 -3.99
CA ASP A 349 -0.26 16.00 -2.81
C ASP A 349 0.73 16.10 -1.63
N LEU A 350 2.03 16.13 -1.92
CA LEU A 350 3.08 16.27 -0.90
C LEU A 350 3.08 17.67 -0.23
N GLN A 351 2.47 18.67 -0.84
CA GLN A 351 2.31 20.00 -0.25
C GLN A 351 1.15 20.09 0.74
N ALA A 352 0.32 19.06 0.88
CA ALA A 352 -0.81 19.06 1.82
C ALA A 352 -0.33 19.27 3.27
N PRO A 353 -1.11 19.98 4.12
CA PRO A 353 -0.69 20.33 5.49
C PRO A 353 -0.27 19.12 6.34
N GLU A 354 -0.95 18.01 6.18
CA GLU A 354 -0.63 16.75 6.87
C GLU A 354 0.74 16.19 6.48
N MET A 355 1.19 16.41 5.24
CA MET A 355 2.50 15.97 4.75
C MET A 355 3.63 16.87 5.25
N GLN A 356 3.34 18.13 5.57
CA GLN A 356 4.30 19.08 6.10
C GLN A 356 4.73 18.80 7.55
N THR A 357 4.16 17.78 8.19
CA THR A 357 4.64 17.28 9.49
C THR A 357 5.96 16.53 9.36
N ASP A 358 6.28 15.99 8.19
CA ASP A 358 7.54 15.31 7.90
C ASP A 358 8.67 16.31 7.66
N ALA A 359 9.86 16.03 8.23
CA ALA A 359 11.00 16.96 8.17
C ALA A 359 11.60 17.04 6.75
N ASP A 360 11.66 15.91 6.04
CA ASP A 360 12.21 15.88 4.69
C ASP A 360 11.28 16.56 3.69
N VAL A 361 9.96 16.34 3.84
CA VAL A 361 8.95 17.05 3.04
C VAL A 361 9.06 18.56 3.24
N ARG A 362 9.14 19.03 4.48
CA ARG A 362 9.32 20.48 4.77
C ARG A 362 10.58 21.04 4.12
N ARG A 363 11.71 20.33 4.24
CA ARG A 363 12.97 20.73 3.64
C ARG A 363 12.86 20.85 2.14
N VAL A 364 12.33 19.83 1.46
CA VAL A 364 12.16 19.85 0.00
C VAL A 364 11.16 20.92 -0.42
N THR A 365 10.05 21.10 0.32
CA THR A 365 9.06 22.15 0.03
C THR A 365 9.68 23.55 0.08
N ALA A 366 10.51 23.84 1.08
CA ALA A 366 11.19 25.14 1.18
C ALA A 366 12.14 25.40 -0.01
N ILE A 367 12.87 24.38 -0.45
CA ILE A 367 13.72 24.44 -1.65
C ILE A 367 12.85 24.70 -2.89
N MET A 368 11.78 23.92 -3.06
CA MET A 368 10.92 23.98 -4.23
C MET A 368 10.18 25.32 -4.38
N GLN A 369 9.83 25.98 -3.28
CA GLN A 369 9.28 27.35 -3.33
C GLN A 369 10.26 28.30 -4.04
N THR A 370 11.55 28.24 -3.69
CA THR A 370 12.59 29.06 -4.34
C THR A 370 12.79 28.66 -5.80
N VAL A 371 12.84 27.37 -6.09
CA VAL A 371 12.99 26.85 -7.46
C VAL A 371 11.85 27.31 -8.36
N HIS A 372 10.59 27.16 -7.91
CA HIS A 372 9.41 27.59 -8.67
C HIS A 372 9.38 29.12 -8.89
N GLN A 373 9.78 29.88 -7.87
CA GLN A 373 9.91 31.33 -8.03
C GLN A 373 10.95 31.66 -9.11
N LYS A 374 12.13 31.03 -9.07
CA LYS A 374 13.18 31.25 -10.06
C LYS A 374 12.77 30.80 -11.46
N ILE A 375 12.04 29.71 -11.61
CA ILE A 375 11.45 29.30 -12.89
C ILE A 375 10.52 30.40 -13.40
N THR A 376 9.59 30.88 -12.58
CA THR A 376 8.64 31.93 -12.96
C THR A 376 9.33 33.22 -13.40
N GLU A 377 10.39 33.63 -12.71
CA GLU A 377 11.18 34.83 -13.03
C GLU A 377 11.99 34.69 -14.34
N ASN A 378 12.52 33.48 -14.63
CA ASN A 378 13.51 33.29 -15.73
C ASN A 378 12.88 32.66 -17.00
N PHE A 379 11.74 32.00 -16.90
CA PHE A 379 11.08 31.38 -18.07
C PHE A 379 10.02 32.33 -18.64
N THR A 380 10.46 33.51 -19.10
CA THR A 380 9.67 34.56 -19.71
C THR A 380 10.11 34.84 -21.15
N GLY A 381 9.36 35.60 -21.91
CA GLY A 381 9.69 35.94 -23.29
C GLY A 381 9.86 34.70 -24.18
N ALA A 382 11.05 34.57 -24.80
CA ALA A 382 11.34 33.42 -25.68
C ALA A 382 11.38 32.05 -24.98
N ARG A 383 11.45 32.02 -23.63
CA ARG A 383 11.47 30.80 -22.84
C ARG A 383 10.10 30.46 -22.23
N ALA A 384 9.09 31.31 -22.40
CA ALA A 384 7.78 31.15 -21.78
C ALA A 384 7.12 29.81 -22.16
N ASN A 385 7.33 29.33 -23.39
CA ASN A 385 6.82 28.05 -23.86
C ASN A 385 7.40 26.83 -23.14
N LYS A 386 8.52 26.97 -22.43
CA LYS A 386 9.16 25.91 -21.63
C LYS A 386 8.80 25.97 -20.13
N ALA A 387 8.07 26.99 -19.68
CA ALA A 387 7.79 27.20 -18.26
C ALA A 387 7.01 25.98 -17.65
N VAL A 388 6.01 25.48 -18.35
CA VAL A 388 5.25 24.29 -17.92
C VAL A 388 6.16 23.07 -17.74
N LEU A 389 7.01 22.79 -18.73
CA LEU A 389 7.97 21.70 -18.66
C LEU A 389 8.98 21.91 -17.52
N ALA A 390 9.46 23.13 -17.32
CA ALA A 390 10.41 23.44 -16.25
C ALA A 390 9.81 23.17 -14.86
N HIS A 391 8.55 23.56 -14.61
CA HIS A 391 7.84 23.22 -13.37
C HIS A 391 7.66 21.72 -13.20
N ARG A 392 7.32 20.99 -14.26
CA ARG A 392 7.16 19.55 -14.22
C ARG A 392 8.47 18.82 -13.94
N ILE A 393 9.57 19.24 -14.55
CA ILE A 393 10.93 18.70 -14.25
C ILE A 393 11.28 18.93 -12.78
N ALA A 394 11.08 20.14 -12.27
CA ALA A 394 11.34 20.46 -10.87
C ALA A 394 10.52 19.58 -9.92
N ASN A 395 9.21 19.43 -10.18
CA ASN A 395 8.33 18.55 -9.40
C ASN A 395 8.80 17.09 -9.44
N ALA A 396 9.19 16.59 -10.60
CA ALA A 396 9.71 15.22 -10.76
C ALA A 396 10.98 15.01 -9.91
N CYS A 397 11.90 15.97 -9.93
CA CYS A 397 13.09 15.91 -9.09
C CYS A 397 12.76 15.95 -7.60
N ALA A 398 11.80 16.79 -7.17
CA ALA A 398 11.35 16.84 -5.78
C ALA A 398 10.75 15.51 -5.31
N VAL A 399 9.92 14.88 -6.13
CA VAL A 399 9.36 13.55 -5.84
C VAL A 399 10.48 12.52 -5.72
N LYS A 400 11.48 12.57 -6.61
CA LYS A 400 12.63 11.65 -6.59
C LYS A 400 13.52 11.82 -5.36
N ILE A 401 13.74 13.04 -4.89
CA ILE A 401 14.53 13.32 -3.67
C ILE A 401 13.86 12.67 -2.42
N LEU A 402 12.55 12.58 -2.41
CA LEU A 402 11.79 11.98 -1.29
C LEU A 402 11.67 10.44 -1.38
N GLN A 403 12.27 9.83 -2.39
CA GLN A 403 12.39 8.38 -2.50
C GLN A 403 13.66 7.91 -1.79
N ASP A 404 13.51 6.94 -0.91
CA ASP A 404 14.64 6.34 -0.18
C ASP A 404 15.15 5.12 -0.95
N THR A 405 15.99 5.37 -1.94
CA THR A 405 16.67 4.29 -2.67
C THR A 405 18.14 4.61 -2.86
N LEU A 406 18.99 3.61 -2.71
CA LEU A 406 20.44 3.69 -2.99
C LEU A 406 20.74 4.03 -4.47
N GLU A 407 19.73 3.94 -5.34
CA GLU A 407 19.84 4.26 -6.77
C GLU A 407 19.85 5.76 -7.06
N HIS A 408 19.51 6.63 -6.10
CA HIS A 408 19.44 8.09 -6.29
C HIS A 408 20.77 8.84 -6.22
N THR A 409 21.88 8.14 -6.04
CA THR A 409 23.21 8.78 -6.08
C THR A 409 23.56 9.38 -7.44
N ASN A 410 22.85 9.02 -8.51
CA ASN A 410 23.13 9.43 -9.88
C ASN A 410 22.18 10.52 -10.44
N GLY A 411 21.20 10.98 -9.64
CA GLY A 411 20.24 12.00 -10.08
C GLY A 411 19.20 11.47 -11.09
N VAL A 412 18.45 12.39 -11.71
CA VAL A 412 17.44 12.08 -12.73
C VAL A 412 18.00 12.36 -14.12
N THR A 413 17.98 11.37 -15.02
CA THR A 413 18.44 11.53 -16.40
C THR A 413 17.31 12.07 -17.29
N ALA A 414 17.68 12.66 -18.44
CA ALA A 414 16.70 13.09 -19.44
C ALA A 414 15.85 11.92 -19.94
N GLU A 415 16.42 10.74 -20.09
CA GLU A 415 15.73 9.51 -20.48
C GLU A 415 14.59 9.16 -19.49
N ASN A 416 14.90 9.20 -18.18
CA ASN A 416 13.90 8.97 -17.14
C ASN A 416 12.76 10.01 -17.16
N LEU A 417 13.09 11.27 -17.49
CA LEU A 417 12.11 12.35 -17.57
C LEU A 417 11.24 12.23 -18.81
N ILE A 418 11.78 11.79 -19.96
CA ILE A 418 11.00 11.60 -21.18
C ILE A 418 9.82 10.67 -20.92
N ASP A 419 10.10 9.43 -20.52
CA ASP A 419 9.07 8.40 -20.32
C ASP A 419 8.26 8.63 -19.04
N GLY A 420 8.87 9.25 -18.01
CA GLY A 420 8.23 9.53 -16.73
C GLY A 420 7.23 10.69 -16.75
N LEU A 421 7.50 11.74 -17.53
CA LEU A 421 6.64 12.92 -17.65
C LEU A 421 5.63 12.80 -18.81
N CYS A 422 5.93 12.01 -19.82
CA CYS A 422 5.13 11.91 -21.06
C CYS A 422 4.72 13.30 -21.61
N TYR A 423 5.61 14.27 -21.50
CA TYR A 423 5.38 15.63 -21.97
C TYR A 423 5.61 15.72 -23.47
N LEU A 424 4.70 16.30 -24.18
CA LEU A 424 4.84 16.61 -25.60
C LEU A 424 4.17 17.96 -25.91
N ASN A 425 4.66 18.66 -26.89
CA ASN A 425 4.01 19.84 -27.44
C ASN A 425 4.11 19.80 -28.96
N PRO A 426 3.28 20.55 -29.71
CA PRO A 426 3.21 20.47 -31.17
C PRO A 426 4.49 20.86 -31.92
N THR A 427 5.47 21.47 -31.28
CA THR A 427 6.73 21.88 -31.91
C THR A 427 7.80 20.79 -31.86
N ILE A 428 7.58 19.71 -31.11
CA ILE A 428 8.51 18.58 -30.98
C ILE A 428 8.17 17.56 -32.05
N LEU A 429 9.12 17.29 -32.93
CA LEU A 429 8.90 16.46 -34.11
C LEU A 429 9.30 14.98 -33.90
N ASP A 430 10.26 14.74 -33.02
CA ASP A 430 10.80 13.42 -32.75
C ASP A 430 11.35 13.29 -31.32
N ARG A 431 11.77 12.07 -30.94
CA ARG A 431 12.31 11.76 -29.60
C ARG A 431 13.64 12.46 -29.32
N GLU A 432 14.50 12.61 -30.31
CA GLU A 432 15.81 13.28 -30.15
C GLU A 432 15.61 14.73 -29.77
N MET A 433 14.75 15.44 -30.52
CA MET A 433 14.36 16.81 -30.20
C MET A 433 13.71 16.92 -28.82
N LEU A 434 12.86 15.95 -28.44
CA LEU A 434 12.28 15.92 -27.08
C LEU A 434 13.37 15.83 -26.01
N GLY A 435 14.37 14.97 -26.20
CA GLY A 435 15.53 14.83 -25.30
C GLY A 435 16.33 16.13 -25.21
N GLU A 436 16.57 16.82 -26.32
CA GLU A 436 17.26 18.13 -26.34
C GLU A 436 16.44 19.21 -25.60
N VAL A 437 15.13 19.25 -25.79
CA VAL A 437 14.24 20.20 -25.11
C VAL A 437 14.28 19.98 -23.59
N ILE A 438 14.23 18.73 -23.13
CA ILE A 438 14.30 18.36 -21.70
C ILE A 438 15.67 18.75 -21.13
N ASN A 439 16.77 18.35 -21.78
CA ASN A 439 18.14 18.67 -21.34
C ASN A 439 18.38 20.17 -21.28
N THR A 440 17.95 20.90 -22.31
CA THR A 440 18.11 22.37 -22.36
C THR A 440 17.27 23.02 -21.25
N THR A 441 16.07 22.56 -21.01
CA THR A 441 15.19 23.09 -19.96
C THR A 441 15.78 22.83 -18.58
N ALA A 442 16.26 21.61 -18.30
CA ALA A 442 16.94 21.25 -17.06
C ALA A 442 18.18 22.12 -16.83
N SER A 443 19.03 22.29 -17.84
CA SER A 443 20.22 23.20 -17.78
C SER A 443 19.86 24.66 -17.50
N GLN A 444 18.71 25.13 -18.03
CA GLN A 444 18.20 26.47 -17.76
C GLN A 444 17.69 26.60 -16.31
N ILE A 445 17.08 25.55 -15.72
CA ILE A 445 16.70 25.53 -14.30
C ILE A 445 17.95 25.60 -13.43
N VAL A 446 18.98 24.78 -13.72
CA VAL A 446 20.26 24.80 -13.01
C VAL A 446 20.88 26.21 -13.05
N SER A 447 20.87 26.83 -14.22
CA SER A 447 21.40 28.22 -14.39
C SER A 447 20.59 29.25 -13.61
N ALA A 448 19.26 29.14 -13.61
CA ALA A 448 18.36 30.04 -12.90
C ALA A 448 18.51 29.94 -11.37
N THR A 449 18.90 28.78 -10.87
CA THR A 449 19.11 28.48 -9.43
C THR A 449 20.58 28.58 -9.02
N VAL A 450 21.46 29.01 -9.94
CA VAL A 450 22.93 29.15 -9.72
C VAL A 450 23.56 27.82 -9.26
N GLY A 451 23.01 26.68 -9.70
CA GLY A 451 23.49 25.34 -9.33
C GLY A 451 23.34 24.96 -7.85
N GLN A 452 22.50 25.67 -7.10
CA GLN A 452 22.35 25.42 -5.65
C GLN A 452 21.38 24.27 -5.33
N TYR A 453 20.49 23.91 -6.25
CA TYR A 453 19.39 22.97 -5.98
C TYR A 453 19.27 21.82 -6.99
N PHE A 454 20.13 21.79 -8.01
CA PHE A 454 20.13 20.77 -9.07
C PHE A 454 21.54 20.30 -9.42
#